data_7db124d04853ed63927ad425e3439984
#
_entry.id   7db124d04853ed63927ad425e3439984
#
_cell.length_a   1.000
_cell.length_b   1.000
_cell.length_c   1.000
_cell.angle_alpha   90.00
_cell.angle_beta   90.00
_cell.angle_gamma   90.00
#
_symmetry.space_group_name_H-M   'P 1'
#
loop_
_entity.id
_entity.type
_entity.pdbx_description
1 polymer ?
#
loop_
_entity_poly.entity_id
_entity_poly.type
_entity_poly.pdbx_seq_one_letter_code
_entity_poly.pdbx_strand_id
1 'polypeptide(L)' 'MITRARVEGMSCQHCVRAVFTALAAVEGITRAEVSIGALEVEHDGRVSADQLREAVAVAGYRLSEAETNRRRLPLV' A
#
# COMPACT_ATOMS: atom_id res chain seq x y z
N MET A 1 1.78 4.62 11.87
CA MET A 1 2.16 3.28 11.41
C MET A 1 2.43 3.27 9.94
N ILE A 2 3.36 2.45 9.54
CA ILE A 2 3.71 2.34 8.12
C ILE A 2 3.58 0.89 7.71
N THR A 3 2.86 0.65 6.62
CA THR A 3 2.70 -0.68 6.06
C THR A 3 3.39 -0.73 4.70
N ARG A 4 4.25 -1.69 4.53
CA ARG A 4 4.91 -1.94 3.25
C ARG A 4 4.41 -3.24 2.69
N ALA A 5 4.28 -3.29 1.39
CA ALA A 5 3.80 -4.50 0.75
C ALA A 5 4.33 -4.58 -0.67
N ARG A 6 4.34 -5.79 -1.19
CA ARG A 6 4.66 -6.02 -2.58
C ARG A 6 3.40 -6.22 -3.37
N VAL A 7 3.40 -5.71 -4.58
CA VAL A 7 2.25 -5.82 -5.47
C VAL A 7 2.68 -6.59 -6.70
N GLU A 8 1.97 -7.68 -6.96
CA GLU A 8 2.26 -8.51 -8.12
C GLU A 8 1.40 -8.10 -9.28
N GLY A 9 1.94 -8.23 -10.47
CA GLY A 9 1.23 -7.88 -11.68
C GLY A 9 1.43 -6.45 -12.15
N MET A 10 2.18 -5.67 -11.38
CA MET A 10 2.43 -4.29 -11.70
C MET A 10 3.66 -4.18 -12.58
N SER A 11 3.51 -3.62 -13.75
CA SER A 11 4.63 -3.56 -14.68
C SER A 11 4.78 -2.22 -15.38
N CYS A 12 3.93 -1.24 -15.10
CA CYS A 12 4.02 0.06 -15.75
C CYS A 12 3.49 1.15 -14.85
N GLN A 13 3.66 2.38 -15.29
CA GLN A 13 3.26 3.51 -14.47
C GLN A 13 1.76 3.67 -14.35
N HIS A 14 1.01 3.19 -15.32
CA HIS A 14 -0.43 3.22 -15.20
C HIS A 14 -0.90 2.33 -14.05
N CYS A 15 -0.18 1.26 -13.82
CA CYS A 15 -0.47 0.38 -12.71
C CYS A 15 -0.25 1.10 -11.38
N VAL A 16 0.82 1.86 -11.30
CA VAL A 16 1.14 2.62 -10.10
C VAL A 16 0.01 3.59 -9.80
N ARG A 17 -0.49 4.27 -10.81
CA ARG A 17 -1.58 5.20 -10.62
C ARG A 17 -2.85 4.53 -10.18
N ALA A 18 -3.17 3.39 -10.77
CA ALA A 18 -4.38 2.67 -10.42
C ALA A 18 -4.35 2.25 -8.96
N VAL A 19 -3.22 1.74 -8.50
CA VAL A 19 -3.08 1.34 -7.11
C VAL A 19 -3.13 2.55 -6.19
N PHE A 20 -2.46 3.62 -6.57
CA PHE A 20 -2.47 4.83 -5.76
C PHE A 20 -3.88 5.36 -5.59
N THR A 21 -4.65 5.37 -6.66
CA THR A 21 -6.02 5.85 -6.62
C THR A 21 -6.87 4.97 -5.71
N ALA A 22 -6.67 3.66 -5.78
CA ALA A 22 -7.41 2.74 -4.93
C ALA A 22 -7.05 2.95 -3.47
N LEU A 23 -5.78 3.18 -3.17
CA LEU A 23 -5.35 3.43 -1.80
C LEU A 23 -5.89 4.74 -1.26
N ALA A 24 -6.02 5.73 -2.12
CA ALA A 24 -6.51 7.02 -1.69
C ALA A 24 -7.95 6.95 -1.20
N ALA A 25 -8.68 5.90 -1.58
CA ALA A 25 -10.05 5.73 -1.13
C ALA A 25 -10.14 5.04 0.23
N VAL A 26 -9.04 4.56 0.78
CA VAL A 26 -9.02 3.88 2.06
C VAL A 26 -8.92 4.92 3.17
N GLU A 27 -9.84 4.87 4.12
CA GLU A 27 -9.81 5.80 5.23
C GLU A 27 -8.70 5.45 6.19
N GLY A 28 -8.11 6.47 6.77
CA GLY A 28 -7.05 6.27 7.75
C GLY A 28 -5.66 6.40 7.18
N ILE A 29 -5.53 6.42 5.87
CA ILE A 29 -4.24 6.58 5.23
C ILE A 29 -3.93 8.07 5.15
N THR A 30 -2.80 8.46 5.73
CA THR A 30 -2.36 9.86 5.69
C THR A 30 -1.38 10.10 4.57
N ARG A 31 -0.72 9.04 4.10
CA ARG A 31 0.27 9.19 3.06
C ARG A 31 0.45 7.87 2.36
N ALA A 32 0.65 7.90 1.06
CA ALA A 32 0.85 6.69 0.29
C ALA A 32 1.93 6.92 -0.74
N GLU A 33 2.82 5.94 -0.87
CA GLU A 33 3.82 5.92 -1.92
C GLU A 33 3.72 4.62 -2.65
N VAL A 34 3.61 4.68 -3.95
CA VAL A 34 3.49 3.48 -4.77
C VAL A 34 4.57 3.51 -5.82
N SER A 35 5.24 2.38 -5.96
CA SER A 35 6.23 2.22 -7.03
C SER A 35 5.92 0.90 -7.72
N ILE A 36 6.63 0.66 -8.83
CA ILE A 36 6.40 -0.56 -9.58
C ILE A 36 6.77 -1.76 -8.71
N GLY A 37 5.79 -2.59 -8.42
CA GLY A 37 6.00 -3.79 -7.64
C GLY A 37 5.92 -3.63 -6.14
N ALA A 38 5.70 -2.42 -5.62
CA ALA A 38 5.70 -2.22 -4.18
C ALA A 38 4.89 -1.00 -3.80
N LEU A 39 4.46 -0.97 -2.54
CA LEU A 39 3.78 0.20 -2.01
C LEU A 39 4.15 0.38 -0.54
N GLU A 40 3.99 1.60 -0.09
CA GLU A 40 4.22 1.94 1.29
C GLU A 40 3.17 2.97 1.68
N VAL A 41 2.42 2.70 2.75
CA VAL A 41 1.39 3.63 3.21
C VAL A 41 1.64 3.99 4.66
N GLU A 42 1.37 5.23 4.98
CA GLU A 42 1.43 5.72 6.34
C GLU A 42 -0.01 5.92 6.81
N HIS A 43 -0.34 5.40 7.99
CA HIS A 43 -1.71 5.47 8.47
C HIS A 43 -1.71 5.58 9.99
N ASP A 44 -2.89 5.82 10.55
CA ASP A 44 -3.02 6.06 11.97
C ASP A 44 -3.28 4.79 12.78
N GLY A 45 -3.17 3.64 12.16
CA GLY A 45 -3.39 2.38 12.85
C GLY A 45 -4.74 1.75 12.57
N ARG A 46 -5.61 2.43 11.83
CA ARG A 46 -6.93 1.89 11.52
C ARG A 46 -6.95 1.08 10.25
N VAL A 47 -5.85 1.08 9.53
CA VAL A 47 -5.78 0.38 8.24
C VAL A 47 -5.14 -0.98 8.46
N SER A 48 -5.81 -2.02 8.01
CA SER A 48 -5.29 -3.38 8.14
C SER A 48 -4.73 -3.85 6.81
N ALA A 49 -3.95 -4.92 6.87
CA ALA A 49 -3.41 -5.52 5.66
C ALA A 49 -4.52 -6.00 4.74
N ASP A 50 -5.63 -6.47 5.33
CA ASP A 50 -6.76 -6.94 4.53
C ASP A 50 -7.38 -5.80 3.73
N GLN A 51 -7.48 -4.63 4.33
CA GLN A 51 -8.01 -3.47 3.61
C GLN A 51 -7.12 -3.07 2.46
N LEU A 52 -5.81 -3.14 2.67
CA LEU A 52 -4.87 -2.83 1.60
C LEU A 52 -4.95 -3.87 0.50
N ARG A 53 -5.06 -5.13 0.89
CA ARG A 53 -5.17 -6.20 -0.08
C ARG A 53 -6.41 -6.03 -0.94
N GLU A 54 -7.51 -5.65 -0.31
CA GLU A 54 -8.74 -5.46 -1.03
C GLU A 54 -8.66 -4.27 -1.99
N ALA A 55 -8.05 -3.18 -1.55
CA ALA A 55 -7.90 -2.01 -2.40
C ALA A 55 -7.05 -2.35 -3.62
N VAL A 56 -5.96 -3.08 -3.41
CA VAL A 56 -5.11 -3.48 -4.52
C VAL A 56 -5.84 -4.43 -5.46
N ALA A 57 -6.67 -5.31 -4.92
CA ALA A 57 -7.44 -6.23 -5.73
C ALA A 57 -8.45 -5.50 -6.60
N VAL A 58 -9.05 -4.44 -6.08
CA VAL A 58 -9.98 -3.63 -6.85
C VAL A 58 -9.26 -2.99 -8.03
N ALA A 59 -8.01 -2.62 -7.86
CA ALA A 59 -7.22 -2.06 -8.95
C ALA A 59 -6.79 -3.12 -9.95
N GLY A 60 -6.98 -4.40 -9.64
CA GLY A 60 -6.64 -5.46 -10.56
C GLY A 60 -5.31 -6.13 -10.30
N TYR A 61 -4.74 -5.95 -9.13
CA TYR A 61 -3.43 -6.49 -8.81
C TYR A 61 -3.51 -7.32 -7.54
N ARG A 62 -2.41 -7.91 -7.15
CA ARG A 62 -2.36 -8.77 -5.99
C ARG A 62 -1.33 -8.26 -5.00
N LEU A 63 -1.75 -8.12 -3.76
CA LEU A 63 -0.86 -7.72 -2.69
C LEU A 63 -0.21 -8.97 -2.09
N SER A 64 1.09 -8.94 -1.96
CA SER A 64 1.81 -10.01 -1.29
C SER A 64 2.75 -9.40 -0.27
N GLU A 65 3.15 -10.16 0.73
CA GLU A 65 4.15 -9.75 1.71
C GLU A 65 3.87 -8.38 2.32
N ALA A 66 2.74 -8.26 2.98
CA ALA A 66 2.42 -7.04 3.69
C ALA A 66 3.07 -7.06 5.06
N GLU A 67 3.71 -5.95 5.42
CA GLU A 67 4.38 -5.82 6.70
C GLU A 67 4.07 -4.46 7.29
N THR A 68 3.64 -4.43 8.55
CA THR A 68 3.29 -3.19 9.22
C THR A 68 4.28 -2.92 10.34
N ASN A 69 4.87 -1.73 10.33
CA ASN A 69 5.77 -1.28 11.36
C ASN A 69 5.09 -0.25 12.22
N ARG A 70 5.33 -0.36 13.52
CA ARG A 70 4.74 0.55 14.44
C ARG A 70 5.25 1.92 14.28
N ARG A 71 6.51 2.10 13.94
CA ARG A 71 7.04 3.40 13.72
C ARG A 71 8.13 3.30 12.73
N ARG A 72 8.37 4.38 12.16
CA ARG A 72 9.31 4.43 11.20
C ARG A 72 10.59 4.59 11.78
N LEU A 73 11.40 4.00 11.85
CA LEU A 73 12.50 4.16 12.58
C LEU A 73 13.70 4.18 12.06
N PRO A 74 14.24 4.64 12.08
CA PRO A 74 15.34 4.57 11.43
C PRO A 74 16.54 4.28 12.06
N LEU A 75 16.92 4.09 12.28
CA LEU A 75 17.61 3.93 12.61
C LEU A 75 18.34 3.87 12.94
N VAL A 76 18.54 3.78 13.12
CA VAL A 76 19.18 3.74 13.55
C VAL A 76 19.77 3.48 13.79
#